data_a274c572f3a0c4b4d5d5cd37e2a0c1ca
#
_entry.id   a274c572f3a0c4b4d5d5cd37e2a0c1ca
#
_cell.length_a   1.000
_cell.length_b   1.000
_cell.length_c   1.000
_cell.angle_alpha   90.00
_cell.angle_beta   90.00
_cell.angle_gamma   90.00
#
_symmetry.space_group_name_H-M   'P 1'
#
loop_
_entity.id
_entity.type
_entity.pdbx_description
1 polymer ?
#
loop_
_entity_poly.entity_id
_entity_poly.type
_entity_poly.pdbx_seq_one_letter_code
_entity_poly.pdbx_strand_id
1 'polypeptide(L)'
;IPDNVEAQSTAGYVAPSGLDTDGDGIDNAYDTDNGGTYISVPTNTDTIDTVDYLDNDSDNDGLTDIVENNEGVAIATGVDTDGDGLDDAWDDVVGNDVNDNINTPNAATLGDEDGDGEVDYRDILDSDNDGVADNVDPDDDNDGVLDTAELGGVDPFADADGDGFPNNVDPDFTGFPDADNDGTPDYLDLDSDNDGITDVTENGGVDANGDGIIDGADADNDGLIDVVDPSQGGTVLPLADTDADGTPDAQDLDSDNDGINDLTEAGNPLAVDANNDGVVDGADTDGDGINDAIDTNPVFGGTGIATPVDTDADGTPDTQDLDSDNDGVNDYTENGGTPAGDANNDGVADGPDTDGDGIVDTQDNTVGFGDVNANPTADFDGDTIPNYLDLDSDNDGLSDVIETGNGALDANNDGEIDGADTDGDGISDSVDASVGFGDVDATDTPVNTDTTGGANYLDIDADNDGIPDNVEAQSTAGYVAPSGLDTDGDGIDNAYDGAGYISVPTNSDGAADGSDYLENDSDNDGVNDSIEAWDFNHDGIADQSSTGLDTDNDGLDDGFEGANVNDNDVNDDENLGSVDTNNTDSADEPDYRDLDDDNDSVDTQYETDPSGNGGAPDDTDGDGTPDYLDVDD
;
A
#
# COMPACT_ATOMS: atom_id res chain seq x y z
N ILE A 1 39.81 1.04 26.48
CA ILE A 1 40.55 1.56 25.28
C ILE A 1 42.03 1.72 25.68
N PRO A 2 43.01 1.29 24.86
CA PRO A 2 44.43 1.47 25.20
C PRO A 2 44.90 2.93 25.12
N ASP A 3 45.66 3.41 26.12
CA ASP A 3 46.19 4.78 26.20
C ASP A 3 46.83 5.31 24.91
N ASN A 4 47.41 4.46 24.08
CA ASN A 4 48.02 4.87 22.82
C ASN A 4 46.98 5.16 21.71
N VAL A 5 45.79 4.69 21.87
CA VAL A 5 44.63 5.01 21.01
C VAL A 5 44.06 6.35 21.49
N GLU A 6 43.66 6.44 22.75
CA GLU A 6 43.09 7.65 23.35
C GLU A 6 44.02 8.87 23.29
N ALA A 7 45.32 8.69 23.35
CA ALA A 7 46.25 9.80 23.22
C ALA A 7 46.41 10.36 21.80
N GLN A 8 45.74 9.79 20.81
CA GLN A 8 45.85 10.21 19.41
C GLN A 8 44.44 10.49 18.83
N SER A 9 44.31 11.47 17.98
CA SER A 9 43.04 11.68 17.26
C SER A 9 42.74 10.53 16.31
N THR A 10 41.50 10.22 16.07
CA THR A 10 41.00 9.17 15.17
C THR A 10 41.67 9.24 13.80
N ALA A 11 41.62 10.40 13.15
CA ALA A 11 42.23 10.64 11.84
C ALA A 11 43.77 10.62 11.86
N GLY A 12 44.40 10.77 13.04
CA GLY A 12 45.86 10.86 13.22
C GLY A 12 46.49 9.61 13.78
N TYR A 13 45.73 8.57 14.04
CA TYR A 13 46.19 7.38 14.72
C TYR A 13 47.35 6.67 14.01
N VAL A 14 48.41 6.33 14.77
CA VAL A 14 49.57 5.57 14.34
C VAL A 14 49.75 4.38 15.29
N ALA A 15 49.54 3.18 14.80
CA ALA A 15 49.69 1.97 15.57
C ALA A 15 51.18 1.74 16.04
N PRO A 16 51.40 1.21 17.23
CA PRO A 16 52.74 0.84 17.66
C PRO A 16 53.36 -0.20 16.71
N SER A 17 54.66 -0.08 16.50
CA SER A 17 55.39 -0.97 15.59
C SER A 17 55.84 -2.30 16.25
N GLY A 18 55.78 -2.41 17.56
CA GLY A 18 56.29 -3.50 18.33
C GLY A 18 57.85 -3.63 18.29
N LEU A 19 58.54 -2.58 17.85
CA LEU A 19 59.98 -2.56 17.70
C LEU A 19 60.59 -1.38 18.47
N ASP A 20 61.65 -1.65 19.20
CA ASP A 20 62.55 -0.68 19.82
C ASP A 20 63.95 -1.01 19.33
N THR A 21 64.40 -0.27 18.30
CA THR A 21 65.64 -0.63 17.57
C THR A 21 66.90 -0.21 18.28
N ASP A 22 66.86 0.86 19.04
CA ASP A 22 68.01 1.38 19.77
C ASP A 22 67.98 1.05 21.25
N GLY A 23 66.85 0.52 21.74
CA GLY A 23 66.74 0.00 23.11
C GLY A 23 66.58 1.07 24.18
N ASP A 24 66.00 2.21 23.80
CA ASP A 24 65.77 3.31 24.72
C ASP A 24 64.42 3.23 25.46
N GLY A 25 63.58 2.32 25.06
CA GLY A 25 62.27 2.04 25.66
C GLY A 25 61.12 2.75 24.97
N ILE A 26 61.34 3.39 23.83
CA ILE A 26 60.32 4.02 23.01
C ILE A 26 60.09 3.18 21.74
N ASP A 27 58.83 2.86 21.43
CA ASP A 27 58.51 2.17 20.18
C ASP A 27 58.90 3.02 18.96
N ASN A 28 59.47 2.35 17.94
CA ASN A 28 59.97 3.04 16.74
C ASN A 28 58.90 3.90 16.03
N ALA A 29 57.61 3.60 16.18
CA ALA A 29 56.52 4.38 15.59
C ALA A 29 56.41 5.80 16.23
N TYR A 30 56.80 5.89 17.49
CA TYR A 30 56.72 7.13 18.28
C TYR A 30 58.11 7.75 18.57
N ASP A 31 59.20 7.05 18.20
CA ASP A 31 60.58 7.50 18.40
C ASP A 31 61.08 8.30 17.20
N THR A 32 61.36 9.58 17.43
CA THR A 32 61.84 10.52 16.39
C THR A 32 63.25 10.16 15.89
N ASP A 33 64.07 9.48 16.70
CA ASP A 33 65.44 9.11 16.32
C ASP A 33 65.41 7.89 15.36
N ASN A 34 64.36 7.11 15.37
CA ASN A 34 64.07 6.02 14.46
C ASN A 34 63.09 6.34 13.34
N GLY A 35 62.65 7.63 13.23
CA GLY A 35 61.82 8.15 12.17
C GLY A 35 60.31 8.09 12.45
N GLY A 36 59.94 7.77 13.67
CA GLY A 36 58.56 7.84 14.17
C GLY A 36 58.10 9.24 14.53
N THR A 37 56.89 9.37 15.01
CA THR A 37 56.27 10.65 15.39
C THR A 37 55.95 10.63 16.89
N TYR A 38 56.58 11.50 17.65
CA TYR A 38 56.32 11.61 19.08
C TYR A 38 54.97 12.26 19.37
N ILE A 39 54.14 11.64 20.18
CA ILE A 39 52.90 12.20 20.66
C ILE A 39 53.22 13.29 21.68
N SER A 40 53.29 14.53 21.25
CA SER A 40 53.71 15.67 22.08
C SER A 40 52.60 16.36 22.83
N VAL A 41 51.40 16.19 22.39
CA VAL A 41 50.17 16.70 23.00
C VAL A 41 49.14 15.60 22.83
N PRO A 42 48.82 14.85 23.89
CA PRO A 42 47.70 13.90 23.85
C PRO A 42 46.38 14.61 23.57
N THR A 43 45.45 13.91 22.99
CA THR A 43 44.11 14.38 22.74
C THR A 43 43.41 14.73 24.07
N ASN A 44 42.57 15.68 24.04
CA ASN A 44 41.62 16.11 25.07
C ASN A 44 40.39 16.62 24.32
N THR A 45 39.42 15.74 24.17
CA THR A 45 38.25 15.94 23.28
C THR A 45 37.38 17.08 23.80
N ASP A 46 36.94 17.00 25.04
CA ASP A 46 36.05 18.00 25.65
C ASP A 46 36.73 19.35 26.00
N THR A 47 38.06 19.39 26.04
CA THR A 47 38.88 20.56 26.39
C THR A 47 38.67 21.13 27.79
N ILE A 48 37.97 20.45 28.68
CA ILE A 48 37.50 20.94 29.98
C ILE A 48 38.39 20.45 31.11
N ASP A 49 38.67 19.16 31.23
CA ASP A 49 39.37 18.59 32.38
C ASP A 49 40.70 17.85 32.05
N THR A 50 40.76 16.54 31.94
CA THR A 50 42.02 15.87 31.66
C THR A 50 42.13 15.42 30.20
N VAL A 51 43.24 14.85 29.79
CA VAL A 51 43.39 14.28 28.45
C VAL A 51 42.69 12.90 28.40
N ASP A 52 42.14 12.52 27.27
CA ASP A 52 41.30 11.35 27.09
C ASP A 52 41.79 10.09 27.82
N TYR A 53 43.07 9.71 27.70
CA TYR A 53 43.63 8.54 28.35
C TYR A 53 43.69 8.61 29.90
N LEU A 54 43.24 9.67 30.50
CA LEU A 54 43.11 9.87 31.97
C LEU A 54 41.65 10.23 32.35
N ASP A 55 40.82 10.32 31.41
CA ASP A 55 39.42 10.59 31.53
C ASP A 55 38.63 9.30 31.42
N ASN A 56 37.44 9.22 31.90
CA ASN A 56 36.56 8.08 31.77
C ASN A 56 35.27 8.45 31.02
N ASP A 57 35.20 9.65 30.54
CA ASP A 57 34.07 10.24 29.83
C ASP A 57 34.68 11.37 28.98
N SER A 58 35.31 10.97 27.87
CA SER A 58 36.27 11.79 27.13
C SER A 58 35.67 13.00 26.42
N ASP A 59 34.38 12.97 26.12
CA ASP A 59 33.60 14.04 25.51
C ASP A 59 32.67 14.75 26.50
N ASN A 60 32.49 14.17 27.72
CA ASN A 60 31.65 14.69 28.80
C ASN A 60 30.16 14.71 28.49
N ASP A 61 29.67 13.75 27.72
CA ASP A 61 28.25 13.63 27.39
C ASP A 61 27.42 12.99 28.51
N GLY A 62 28.13 12.34 29.45
CA GLY A 62 27.50 11.68 30.62
C GLY A 62 27.54 10.16 30.56
N LEU A 63 27.92 9.60 29.46
CA LEU A 63 28.29 8.19 29.30
C LEU A 63 29.77 8.02 29.68
N THR A 64 30.25 6.84 29.72
CA THR A 64 31.70 6.61 29.98
C THR A 64 32.30 5.89 28.79
N ASP A 65 33.53 6.22 28.44
CA ASP A 65 34.28 5.63 27.32
C ASP A 65 34.16 4.11 27.23
N ILE A 66 33.99 3.43 28.37
CA ILE A 66 33.81 1.98 28.43
C ILE A 66 32.41 1.53 28.04
N VAL A 67 31.43 2.34 28.23
CA VAL A 67 30.04 2.11 27.80
C VAL A 67 29.98 2.26 26.32
N GLU A 68 30.38 3.40 25.82
CA GLU A 68 30.34 3.76 24.41
C GLU A 68 31.15 2.85 23.50
N ASN A 69 32.35 2.47 23.93
CA ASN A 69 33.21 1.59 23.13
C ASN A 69 32.80 0.12 23.15
N ASN A 70 31.86 -0.28 23.96
CA ASN A 70 31.60 -1.70 24.17
C ASN A 70 30.41 -2.26 23.40
N GLU A 71 29.51 -1.42 22.87
CA GLU A 71 28.31 -1.95 22.23
C GLU A 71 27.78 -3.23 22.91
N GLY A 72 27.83 -3.25 24.25
CA GLY A 72 27.35 -4.35 25.08
C GLY A 72 28.10 -5.68 25.08
N VAL A 73 29.32 -5.76 24.63
CA VAL A 73 29.98 -7.07 24.43
C VAL A 73 30.86 -7.56 25.58
N ALA A 74 31.39 -6.72 26.43
CA ALA A 74 32.16 -7.19 27.61
C ALA A 74 32.19 -6.19 28.76
N ILE A 75 31.67 -6.59 29.90
CA ILE A 75 31.82 -5.86 31.17
C ILE A 75 33.21 -6.16 31.77
N ALA A 76 33.90 -5.13 32.26
CA ALA A 76 35.15 -5.31 32.97
C ALA A 76 35.03 -6.34 34.10
N THR A 77 35.86 -7.37 34.09
CA THR A 77 35.86 -8.41 35.13
C THR A 77 36.56 -7.95 36.41
N GLY A 78 37.32 -6.87 36.33
CA GLY A 78 38.23 -6.41 37.39
C GLY A 78 39.41 -7.33 37.64
N VAL A 79 39.71 -8.20 36.66
CA VAL A 79 40.84 -9.17 36.74
C VAL A 79 41.81 -8.85 35.62
N ASP A 80 43.03 -8.58 35.97
CA ASP A 80 44.20 -8.42 35.11
C ASP A 80 45.21 -9.51 35.53
N THR A 81 45.27 -10.60 34.73
CA THR A 81 46.03 -11.82 35.15
C THR A 81 47.53 -11.68 34.99
N ASP A 82 48.00 -10.90 34.06
CA ASP A 82 49.42 -10.72 33.79
C ASP A 82 50.00 -9.39 34.28
N GLY A 83 49.12 -8.43 34.60
CA GLY A 83 49.52 -7.17 35.24
C GLY A 83 50.02 -6.12 34.27
N ASP A 84 49.53 -6.17 33.04
CA ASP A 84 49.88 -5.20 32.01
C ASP A 84 48.97 -3.94 32.02
N GLY A 85 47.86 -4.02 32.66
CA GLY A 85 46.91 -2.93 32.86
C GLY A 85 45.63 -3.11 32.07
N LEU A 86 45.50 -4.13 31.22
CA LEU A 86 44.29 -4.46 30.49
C LEU A 86 43.49 -5.52 31.27
N ASP A 87 42.18 -5.40 31.34
CA ASP A 87 41.31 -6.39 31.98
C ASP A 87 41.22 -7.67 31.12
N ASP A 88 41.25 -8.87 31.79
CA ASP A 88 41.17 -10.16 31.12
C ASP A 88 39.95 -10.33 30.19
N ALA A 89 38.95 -9.47 30.30
CA ALA A 89 37.79 -9.47 29.40
C ALA A 89 38.16 -9.01 27.98
N TRP A 90 39.13 -8.15 27.89
CA TRP A 90 39.60 -7.56 26.62
C TRP A 90 41.03 -8.00 26.23
N ASP A 91 41.70 -8.82 27.06
CA ASP A 91 43.03 -9.37 26.85
C ASP A 91 42.95 -10.86 26.51
N ASP A 92 43.36 -11.24 25.30
CA ASP A 92 43.31 -12.64 24.84
C ASP A 92 44.64 -13.38 24.95
N VAL A 93 45.73 -12.72 25.27
CA VAL A 93 47.06 -13.29 25.39
C VAL A 93 47.74 -12.89 26.68
N VAL A 94 47.95 -13.86 27.54
CA VAL A 94 48.69 -13.68 28.78
C VAL A 94 50.13 -13.29 28.53
N GLY A 95 50.48 -12.00 28.63
CA GLY A 95 51.83 -11.45 28.53
C GLY A 95 51.88 -10.03 28.02
N ASN A 96 52.57 -9.12 28.69
CA ASN A 96 52.73 -7.70 28.32
C ASN A 96 52.93 -7.48 26.81
N ASP A 97 51.92 -7.47 26.03
CA ASP A 97 51.92 -7.20 24.60
C ASP A 97 50.89 -6.14 24.25
N VAL A 98 51.29 -4.92 24.09
CA VAL A 98 50.48 -3.77 23.66
C VAL A 98 49.90 -3.91 22.26
N ASN A 99 50.03 -5.05 21.63
CA ASN A 99 49.45 -5.41 20.33
C ASN A 99 48.59 -6.67 20.40
N ASP A 100 48.05 -6.97 21.54
CA ASP A 100 47.23 -8.15 21.73
C ASP A 100 45.93 -8.10 20.89
N ASN A 101 45.66 -9.19 20.23
CA ASN A 101 45.11 -9.14 18.91
C ASN A 101 43.59 -9.26 18.76
N ILE A 102 42.87 -9.40 19.82
CA ILE A 102 41.42 -9.56 19.61
C ILE A 102 40.67 -8.28 19.91
N ASN A 103 41.22 -7.51 20.80
CA ASN A 103 40.56 -6.33 21.28
C ASN A 103 41.50 -5.13 21.42
N THR A 104 42.59 -5.04 20.62
CA THR A 104 43.15 -3.73 20.37
C THR A 104 42.28 -3.04 19.33
N PRO A 105 41.35 -2.20 19.72
CA PRO A 105 40.72 -1.35 18.75
C PRO A 105 41.82 -0.53 18.12
N ASN A 106 42.09 -0.73 16.87
CA ASN A 106 42.61 0.38 16.10
C ASN A 106 41.42 1.30 15.87
N ALA A 107 41.65 2.54 15.61
CA ALA A 107 40.58 3.50 15.33
C ALA A 107 39.56 3.05 14.24
N ALA A 108 39.83 1.97 13.55
CA ALA A 108 38.96 1.39 12.52
C ALA A 108 38.06 0.24 13.04
N THR A 109 38.04 -0.03 14.34
CA THR A 109 37.22 -1.06 14.99
C THR A 109 36.54 -0.57 16.27
N LEU A 110 36.68 0.71 16.58
CA LEU A 110 35.88 1.41 17.57
C LEU A 110 34.57 1.75 16.96
N GLY A 111 33.50 1.81 17.73
CA GLY A 111 32.21 2.27 17.30
C GLY A 111 32.29 3.65 16.63
N ASP A 112 31.40 3.91 15.73
CA ASP A 112 31.18 5.14 14.98
C ASP A 112 29.73 4.99 14.47
N GLU A 113 28.80 5.15 15.41
CA GLU A 113 27.41 4.71 15.24
C GLU A 113 26.66 5.64 14.30
N ASP A 114 26.95 6.94 14.34
CA ASP A 114 26.40 7.93 13.44
C ASP A 114 27.11 8.06 12.09
N GLY A 115 28.29 7.41 11.96
CA GLY A 115 29.05 7.34 10.70
C GLY A 115 29.80 8.61 10.31
N ASP A 116 29.97 9.59 11.20
CA ASP A 116 30.64 10.87 10.91
C ASP A 116 32.15 10.75 10.76
N GLY A 117 32.75 9.66 11.30
CA GLY A 117 34.17 9.30 11.22
C GLY A 117 35.01 9.70 12.43
N GLU A 118 34.45 10.22 13.47
CA GLU A 118 35.01 10.23 14.81
C GLU A 118 34.53 8.95 15.55
N VAL A 119 34.96 8.64 16.71
CA VAL A 119 34.61 7.38 17.41
C VAL A 119 33.75 7.71 18.62
N ASP A 120 32.75 6.89 18.93
CA ASP A 120 31.70 7.13 19.91
C ASP A 120 32.21 7.69 21.24
N TYR A 121 33.26 7.16 21.84
CA TYR A 121 33.83 7.67 23.09
C TYR A 121 34.47 9.06 23.02
N ARG A 122 34.38 9.72 21.89
CA ARG A 122 34.85 11.10 21.61
C ARG A 122 33.83 11.95 20.93
N ASP A 123 32.70 11.39 20.69
CA ASP A 123 31.68 11.98 19.91
C ASP A 123 30.34 11.84 20.61
N ILE A 124 29.69 12.92 20.77
CA ILE A 124 28.33 12.92 21.31
C ILE A 124 27.43 12.41 20.21
N LEU A 125 26.72 11.31 20.45
CA LEU A 125 25.80 10.72 19.49
C LEU A 125 24.85 11.76 18.93
N ASP A 126 24.79 11.84 17.62
CA ASP A 126 24.02 12.82 16.83
C ASP A 126 23.55 12.07 15.58
N SER A 127 22.45 11.29 15.73
CA SER A 127 22.07 10.23 14.81
C SER A 127 21.70 10.76 13.43
N ASP A 128 21.04 11.89 13.34
CA ASP A 128 20.67 12.54 12.09
C ASP A 128 21.73 13.51 11.54
N ASN A 129 22.81 13.75 12.31
CA ASN A 129 23.91 14.65 11.95
C ASN A 129 23.52 16.13 11.76
N ASP A 130 22.51 16.62 12.46
CA ASP A 130 22.03 18.00 12.38
C ASP A 130 22.89 18.96 13.22
N GLY A 131 23.65 18.45 14.21
CA GLY A 131 24.56 19.14 15.11
C GLY A 131 23.98 19.40 16.50
N VAL A 132 22.86 18.76 16.83
CA VAL A 132 22.28 18.67 18.16
C VAL A 132 22.39 17.21 18.59
N ALA A 133 22.86 16.95 19.79
CA ALA A 133 23.09 15.58 20.24
C ALA A 133 21.80 14.93 20.75
N ASP A 134 21.61 13.64 20.51
CA ASP A 134 20.42 12.86 20.87
C ASP A 134 19.97 13.05 22.32
N ASN A 135 20.90 13.21 23.25
CA ASN A 135 20.58 13.42 24.66
C ASN A 135 19.91 14.77 24.99
N VAL A 136 19.83 15.66 24.04
CA VAL A 136 19.19 16.99 24.15
C VAL A 136 18.32 17.32 22.94
N ASP A 137 18.37 16.50 21.91
CA ASP A 137 17.49 16.56 20.77
C ASP A 137 16.10 16.03 21.15
N PRO A 138 15.03 16.62 20.74
CA PRO A 138 13.69 16.07 20.93
C PRO A 138 13.15 15.25 19.74
N ASP A 139 13.94 15.08 18.65
CA ASP A 139 13.56 14.49 17.38
C ASP A 139 14.84 13.93 16.72
N ASP A 140 15.33 12.78 17.24
CA ASP A 140 16.68 12.25 17.03
C ASP A 140 16.95 11.78 15.59
N ASP A 141 15.89 11.59 14.77
CA ASP A 141 15.99 11.22 13.35
C ASP A 141 15.46 12.27 12.40
N ASN A 142 14.87 13.35 12.95
CA ASN A 142 14.33 14.48 12.18
C ASN A 142 13.17 14.13 11.22
N ASP A 143 12.37 13.11 11.54
CA ASP A 143 11.17 12.79 10.79
C ASP A 143 10.01 13.77 11.05
N GLY A 144 10.12 14.55 12.15
CA GLY A 144 9.16 15.57 12.58
C GLY A 144 8.14 15.09 13.60
N VAL A 145 8.17 13.85 14.00
CA VAL A 145 7.54 13.29 15.20
C VAL A 145 8.54 13.41 16.35
N LEU A 146 8.07 13.55 17.57
CA LEU A 146 8.98 13.65 18.71
C LEU A 146 9.29 12.27 19.26
N ASP A 147 10.55 11.99 19.62
CA ASP A 147 10.96 10.76 20.33
C ASP A 147 10.02 10.40 21.48
N THR A 148 9.52 11.39 22.19
CA THR A 148 8.60 11.14 23.31
C THR A 148 7.26 10.54 22.90
N ALA A 149 6.90 10.61 21.64
CA ALA A 149 5.73 9.93 21.10
C ALA A 149 6.08 8.48 20.69
N GLU A 150 7.18 8.29 20.04
CA GLU A 150 7.66 7.00 19.51
C GLU A 150 8.21 6.07 20.59
N LEU A 151 8.90 6.59 21.57
CA LEU A 151 9.45 5.83 22.69
C LEU A 151 8.40 5.11 23.57
N GLY A 152 7.11 5.29 23.31
CA GLY A 152 6.08 4.64 24.11
C GLY A 152 6.14 4.92 25.62
N GLY A 153 6.89 5.96 26.03
CA GLY A 153 7.11 6.35 27.43
C GLY A 153 8.32 5.67 28.09
N VAL A 154 9.19 5.07 27.32
CA VAL A 154 10.51 4.59 27.75
C VAL A 154 11.48 5.80 27.81
N ASP A 155 12.37 5.83 28.79
CA ASP A 155 13.41 6.86 28.89
C ASP A 155 14.72 6.24 28.41
N PRO A 156 15.29 6.67 27.26
CA PRO A 156 16.50 6.06 26.71
C PRO A 156 17.71 6.24 27.63
N PHE A 157 17.77 7.28 28.43
CA PHE A 157 18.87 7.54 29.35
C PHE A 157 18.67 6.95 30.76
N ALA A 158 17.60 6.17 30.97
CA ALA A 158 17.40 5.45 32.22
C ALA A 158 18.16 4.12 32.22
N ASP A 159 18.69 3.74 33.37
CA ASP A 159 19.22 2.40 33.66
C ASP A 159 18.07 1.57 34.26
N ALA A 160 17.33 0.87 33.39
CA ALA A 160 16.08 0.22 33.79
C ALA A 160 16.27 -1.05 34.61
N ASP A 161 17.34 -1.78 34.41
CA ASP A 161 17.66 -3.02 35.12
C ASP A 161 18.70 -2.84 36.25
N GLY A 162 19.43 -1.73 36.24
CA GLY A 162 20.37 -1.35 37.31
C GLY A 162 21.75 -1.95 37.15
N ASP A 163 22.14 -2.30 35.96
CA ASP A 163 23.44 -2.91 35.66
C ASP A 163 24.55 -1.89 35.37
N GLY A 164 24.17 -0.65 35.07
CA GLY A 164 25.07 0.50 34.90
C GLY A 164 25.17 1.02 33.48
N PHE A 165 24.36 0.46 32.55
CA PHE A 165 24.17 0.97 31.20
C PHE A 165 22.85 1.73 31.08
N PRO A 166 22.79 2.89 30.46
CA PRO A 166 21.54 3.48 30.01
C PRO A 166 20.85 2.62 28.95
N ASN A 167 19.53 2.70 28.86
CA ASN A 167 18.74 1.84 27.99
C ASN A 167 19.14 1.90 26.52
N ASN A 168 19.53 3.08 26.01
CA ASN A 168 19.93 3.29 24.59
C ASN A 168 21.23 2.59 24.20
N VAL A 169 22.08 2.25 25.15
CA VAL A 169 23.33 1.54 24.93
C VAL A 169 23.41 0.21 25.70
N ASP A 170 22.30 -0.27 26.21
CA ASP A 170 22.19 -1.51 26.96
C ASP A 170 21.77 -2.67 26.07
N PRO A 171 22.68 -3.61 25.75
CA PRO A 171 22.39 -4.72 24.85
C PRO A 171 21.40 -5.75 25.39
N ASP A 172 21.17 -5.74 26.71
CA ASP A 172 20.16 -6.58 27.34
C ASP A 172 18.79 -5.87 27.40
N PHE A 173 18.71 -4.58 27.06
CA PHE A 173 17.48 -3.83 27.00
C PHE A 173 16.80 -4.03 25.65
N THR A 174 15.59 -4.51 25.66
CA THR A 174 14.77 -4.78 24.47
C THR A 174 13.40 -4.12 24.63
N GLY A 175 13.39 -2.92 25.16
CA GLY A 175 12.17 -2.30 25.60
C GLY A 175 11.76 -1.05 24.83
N PHE A 176 12.53 -0.65 23.84
CA PHE A 176 12.08 0.36 22.90
C PHE A 176 11.02 -0.22 21.96
N PRO A 177 10.07 0.56 21.51
CA PRO A 177 9.32 0.22 20.30
C PRO A 177 10.29 -0.03 19.14
N ASP A 178 9.99 -0.99 18.31
CA ASP A 178 10.75 -1.47 17.15
C ASP A 178 9.70 -2.29 16.39
N ALA A 179 8.91 -1.59 15.55
CA ALA A 179 7.67 -2.11 15.02
C ALA A 179 7.92 -3.32 14.10
N ASP A 180 8.82 -3.21 13.15
CA ASP A 180 9.17 -4.26 12.20
C ASP A 180 10.16 -5.30 12.77
N ASN A 181 10.78 -5.02 13.91
CA ASN A 181 11.78 -5.85 14.60
C ASN A 181 13.08 -6.04 13.81
N ASP A 182 13.50 -5.08 13.06
CA ASP A 182 14.76 -5.09 12.31
C ASP A 182 15.99 -4.80 13.20
N GLY A 183 15.77 -4.08 14.30
CA GLY A 183 16.75 -3.75 15.34
C GLY A 183 17.03 -2.27 15.47
N THR A 184 16.48 -1.43 14.59
CA THR A 184 16.42 0.02 14.72
C THR A 184 15.19 0.36 15.55
N PRO A 185 15.24 1.13 16.61
CA PRO A 185 14.04 1.54 17.34
C PRO A 185 13.28 2.64 16.58
N ASP A 186 11.96 2.67 16.69
CA ASP A 186 11.09 3.60 15.97
C ASP A 186 11.55 5.07 16.05
N TYR A 187 12.09 5.54 17.16
CA TYR A 187 12.56 6.92 17.34
C TYR A 187 13.90 7.25 16.64
N LEU A 188 14.48 6.30 15.94
CA LEU A 188 15.69 6.41 15.11
C LEU A 188 15.47 5.82 13.74
N ASP A 189 14.24 5.47 13.41
CA ASP A 189 13.85 4.74 12.22
C ASP A 189 12.99 5.62 11.33
N LEU A 190 13.43 5.87 10.12
CA LEU A 190 12.73 6.72 9.17
C LEU A 190 11.62 6.00 8.40
N ASP A 191 11.45 4.68 8.63
CA ASP A 191 10.48 3.80 7.96
C ASP A 191 10.16 2.65 8.94
N SER A 192 9.50 3.00 10.07
CA SER A 192 9.36 2.16 11.28
C SER A 192 8.71 0.80 11.05
N ASP A 193 7.89 0.62 10.03
CA ASP A 193 7.27 -0.65 9.68
C ASP A 193 7.86 -1.30 8.42
N ASN A 194 8.79 -0.58 7.75
CA ASN A 194 9.53 -1.06 6.58
C ASN A 194 8.62 -1.39 5.37
N ASP A 195 7.53 -0.67 5.23
CA ASP A 195 6.62 -0.82 4.09
C ASP A 195 7.10 -0.02 2.86
N GLY A 196 8.10 0.86 3.08
CA GLY A 196 8.72 1.68 2.04
C GLY A 196 8.08 3.06 1.87
N ILE A 197 7.23 3.48 2.78
CA ILE A 197 6.76 4.84 2.96
C ILE A 197 7.41 5.37 4.24
N THR A 198 7.94 6.58 4.22
CA THR A 198 8.61 7.11 5.40
C THR A 198 7.64 7.68 6.41
N ASP A 199 7.99 7.57 7.70
CA ASP A 199 7.22 8.08 8.83
C ASP A 199 6.82 9.55 8.66
N VAL A 200 7.74 10.39 8.15
CA VAL A 200 7.42 11.79 7.81
C VAL A 200 6.28 11.91 6.82
N THR A 201 6.19 11.00 5.88
CA THR A 201 5.15 11.02 4.83
C THR A 201 3.80 10.60 5.40
N GLU A 202 3.75 9.51 6.11
CA GLU A 202 2.54 8.96 6.73
C GLU A 202 1.97 9.89 7.79
N ASN A 203 2.82 10.55 8.54
CA ASN A 203 2.41 11.56 9.52
C ASN A 203 2.05 12.92 8.87
N GLY A 204 1.99 13.00 7.54
CA GLY A 204 1.58 14.18 6.79
C GLY A 204 2.61 15.32 6.79
N GLY A 205 3.87 15.00 6.97
CA GLY A 205 4.99 15.92 6.89
C GLY A 205 5.32 16.33 5.45
N VAL A 206 6.35 17.14 5.29
CA VAL A 206 6.82 17.59 3.97
C VAL A 206 8.26 17.16 3.80
N ASP A 207 8.43 16.15 2.99
CA ASP A 207 9.71 15.70 2.49
C ASP A 207 9.71 15.75 0.95
N ALA A 208 10.19 16.83 0.37
CA ALA A 208 10.17 17.05 -1.08
C ALA A 208 11.38 16.46 -1.80
N ASN A 209 12.37 16.01 -1.09
CA ASN A 209 13.56 15.35 -1.63
C ASN A 209 13.51 13.83 -1.47
N GLY A 210 12.59 13.31 -0.65
CA GLY A 210 12.36 11.89 -0.45
C GLY A 210 13.51 11.23 0.31
N ASP A 211 14.02 11.88 1.37
CA ASP A 211 15.09 11.32 2.20
C ASP A 211 14.63 10.86 3.59
N GLY A 212 13.33 10.87 3.84
CA GLY A 212 12.74 10.46 5.10
C GLY A 212 12.81 11.53 6.19
N ILE A 213 13.50 12.62 5.94
CA ILE A 213 13.71 13.71 6.88
C ILE A 213 12.84 14.90 6.51
N ILE A 214 12.27 15.58 7.50
CA ILE A 214 11.42 16.73 7.24
C ILE A 214 12.20 17.91 6.64
N ASP A 215 11.69 18.46 5.55
CA ASP A 215 12.33 19.57 4.84
C ASP A 215 12.30 20.89 5.63
N GLY A 216 13.44 21.48 5.89
CA GLY A 216 13.47 22.79 6.53
C GLY A 216 14.83 23.29 6.94
N ALA A 217 14.83 24.12 7.94
CA ALA A 217 16.02 24.59 8.65
C ALA A 217 15.66 24.69 10.12
N ASP A 218 16.54 24.29 10.97
CA ASP A 218 16.51 24.62 12.37
C ASP A 218 17.26 25.95 12.59
N ALA A 219 16.54 27.01 12.96
CA ALA A 219 17.09 28.35 13.06
C ALA A 219 17.62 28.71 14.46
N ASP A 220 17.20 28.02 15.48
CA ASP A 220 17.64 28.17 16.85
C ASP A 220 18.50 27.02 17.39
N ASN A 221 18.69 26.00 16.59
CA ASN A 221 19.50 24.82 16.86
C ASN A 221 19.05 24.11 18.15
N ASP A 222 17.80 23.75 18.21
CA ASP A 222 17.21 23.01 19.34
C ASP A 222 16.77 21.58 18.96
N GLY A 223 17.13 21.12 17.73
CA GLY A 223 16.84 19.79 17.21
C GLY A 223 15.51 19.66 16.50
N LEU A 224 14.70 20.70 16.44
CA LEU A 224 13.44 20.71 15.71
C LEU A 224 13.52 21.60 14.47
N ILE A 225 13.21 21.06 13.33
CA ILE A 225 13.07 21.84 12.10
C ILE A 225 11.97 22.91 12.25
N ASP A 226 12.21 24.17 11.86
CA ASP A 226 11.31 25.34 12.07
C ASP A 226 9.84 25.07 11.70
N VAL A 227 9.54 24.17 10.76
CA VAL A 227 8.18 23.90 10.29
C VAL A 227 7.39 23.05 11.30
N VAL A 228 8.07 22.23 12.07
CA VAL A 228 7.49 21.42 13.15
C VAL A 228 7.75 21.99 14.53
N ASP A 229 8.62 22.99 14.67
CA ASP A 229 8.94 23.61 15.95
C ASP A 229 7.88 24.62 16.44
N PRO A 230 7.19 24.34 17.56
CA PRO A 230 6.24 25.28 18.16
C PRO A 230 6.85 26.60 18.62
N SER A 231 8.16 26.64 18.91
CA SER A 231 8.86 27.86 19.32
C SER A 231 9.02 28.84 18.17
N GLN A 232 9.17 28.34 16.97
CA GLN A 232 9.25 29.11 15.70
C GLN A 232 7.87 29.30 15.04
N GLY A 233 6.83 28.63 15.54
CA GLY A 233 5.44 28.74 15.08
C GLY A 233 5.02 27.63 14.13
N GLY A 234 5.81 26.57 14.06
CA GLY A 234 5.50 25.30 13.45
C GLY A 234 4.53 24.44 14.30
N THR A 235 4.29 23.26 13.85
CA THR A 235 3.42 22.28 14.55
C THR A 235 4.07 20.92 14.42
N VAL A 236 4.40 20.30 15.54
CA VAL A 236 4.91 18.92 15.59
C VAL A 236 3.93 17.99 14.89
N LEU A 237 4.43 17.06 14.12
CA LEU A 237 3.61 16.04 13.49
C LEU A 237 3.00 15.13 14.59
N PRO A 238 1.75 14.76 14.47
CA PRO A 238 1.16 13.73 15.32
C PRO A 238 1.63 12.37 14.82
N LEU A 239 1.65 11.36 15.63
CA LEU A 239 1.50 10.00 15.12
C LEU A 239 0.06 9.92 14.54
N ALA A 240 -0.04 9.79 13.22
CA ALA A 240 -1.31 9.56 12.56
C ALA A 240 -1.82 8.15 12.93
N ASP A 241 -3.11 7.90 12.82
CA ASP A 241 -3.79 6.64 13.10
C ASP A 241 -5.11 6.75 12.34
N THR A 242 -5.05 6.41 11.04
CA THR A 242 -6.09 6.73 10.06
C THR A 242 -7.39 6.00 10.34
N ASP A 243 -7.35 4.69 10.54
CA ASP A 243 -8.52 3.87 10.87
C ASP A 243 -8.92 3.92 12.36
N ALA A 244 -8.06 4.49 13.20
CA ALA A 244 -8.25 4.62 14.66
C ALA A 244 -8.30 3.29 15.43
N ASP A 245 -7.61 2.27 14.98
CA ASP A 245 -7.50 0.97 15.64
C ASP A 245 -6.52 1.01 16.83
N GLY A 246 -5.55 1.92 16.79
CA GLY A 246 -4.58 2.22 17.83
C GLY A 246 -3.14 1.86 17.48
N THR A 247 -2.88 1.37 16.26
CA THR A 247 -1.58 1.29 15.59
C THR A 247 -1.41 2.61 14.83
N PRO A 248 -0.31 3.36 14.98
CA PRO A 248 -0.08 4.53 14.13
C PRO A 248 0.25 4.12 12.70
N ASP A 249 -0.11 4.95 11.70
CA ASP A 249 0.15 4.69 10.28
C ASP A 249 1.64 4.32 10.02
N ALA A 250 2.58 5.02 10.62
CA ALA A 250 4.02 4.72 10.55
C ALA A 250 4.46 3.38 11.21
N GLN A 251 3.55 2.58 11.70
CA GLN A 251 3.77 1.28 12.34
C GLN A 251 2.73 0.26 11.87
N ASP A 252 1.98 0.61 10.82
CA ASP A 252 0.80 -0.08 10.35
C ASP A 252 0.94 -0.41 8.87
N LEU A 253 1.00 -1.68 8.53
CA LEU A 253 1.17 -2.15 7.16
C LEU A 253 -0.10 -2.07 6.30
N ASP A 254 -1.22 -1.59 6.86
CA ASP A 254 -2.55 -1.47 6.22
C ASP A 254 -3.29 -0.32 6.91
N SER A 255 -2.80 0.93 6.67
CA SER A 255 -3.15 2.14 7.44
C SER A 255 -4.65 2.46 7.49
N ASP A 256 -5.42 2.08 6.50
CA ASP A 256 -6.88 2.27 6.46
C ASP A 256 -7.67 0.99 6.73
N ASN A 257 -6.96 -0.14 6.85
CA ASN A 257 -7.53 -1.45 7.18
C ASN A 257 -8.55 -1.96 6.14
N ASP A 258 -8.33 -1.66 4.88
CA ASP A 258 -9.17 -2.13 3.78
C ASP A 258 -8.76 -3.54 3.28
N GLY A 259 -7.60 -4.03 3.75
CA GLY A 259 -7.04 -5.34 3.44
C GLY A 259 -6.15 -5.37 2.22
N ILE A 260 -5.70 -4.22 1.76
CA ILE A 260 -4.60 -4.03 0.83
C ILE A 260 -3.48 -3.38 1.65
N ASN A 261 -2.26 -3.87 1.55
CA ASN A 261 -1.17 -3.27 2.32
C ASN A 261 -0.61 -2.03 1.63
N ASP A 262 -0.13 -1.09 2.44
CA ASP A 262 0.37 0.22 2.03
C ASP A 262 1.47 0.14 0.97
N LEU A 263 2.40 -0.84 1.09
CA LEU A 263 3.42 -1.09 0.08
C LEU A 263 2.83 -1.39 -1.32
N THR A 264 1.69 -2.05 -1.38
CA THR A 264 0.98 -2.35 -2.63
C THR A 264 0.36 -1.09 -3.20
N GLU A 265 -0.33 -0.33 -2.38
CA GLU A 265 -1.02 0.90 -2.76
C GLU A 265 -0.06 2.03 -3.11
N ALA A 266 1.08 2.10 -2.47
CA ALA A 266 2.17 2.98 -2.87
C ALA A 266 2.74 2.67 -4.27
N GLY A 267 2.20 1.65 -4.95
CA GLY A 267 2.61 1.26 -6.30
C GLY A 267 3.99 0.60 -6.35
N ASN A 268 4.46 0.09 -5.23
CA ASN A 268 5.77 -0.55 -5.13
C ASN A 268 5.61 -2.07 -5.35
N PRO A 269 6.01 -2.61 -6.49
CA PRO A 269 5.64 -3.96 -6.86
C PRO A 269 6.55 -5.00 -6.21
N LEU A 270 6.09 -6.26 -6.20
CA LEU A 270 6.75 -7.55 -5.97
C LEU A 270 8.29 -7.65 -6.22
N ALA A 271 8.95 -6.58 -6.61
CA ALA A 271 10.40 -6.55 -6.84
C ALA A 271 11.19 -6.28 -5.57
N VAL A 272 10.56 -5.66 -4.58
CA VAL A 272 11.17 -5.31 -3.29
C VAL A 272 10.57 -6.11 -2.15
N ASP A 273 9.39 -6.68 -2.33
CA ASP A 273 8.76 -7.64 -1.43
C ASP A 273 8.54 -8.97 -2.18
N ALA A 274 9.43 -9.92 -1.99
CA ALA A 274 9.41 -11.19 -2.72
C ALA A 274 8.60 -12.29 -2.03
N ASN A 275 8.26 -12.12 -0.78
CA ASN A 275 7.44 -13.02 0.02
C ASN A 275 6.00 -12.51 0.16
N ASN A 276 5.77 -11.28 -0.24
CA ASN A 276 4.46 -10.63 -0.26
C ASN A 276 3.85 -10.54 1.14
N ASP A 277 4.64 -9.99 2.07
CA ASP A 277 4.21 -9.79 3.46
C ASP A 277 3.98 -8.32 3.83
N GLY A 278 4.02 -7.42 2.87
CA GLY A 278 3.82 -6.00 3.06
C GLY A 278 5.08 -5.25 3.49
N VAL A 279 6.17 -5.98 3.72
CA VAL A 279 7.45 -5.42 4.20
C VAL A 279 8.51 -5.47 3.10
N VAL A 280 9.32 -4.45 2.98
CA VAL A 280 10.43 -4.39 2.01
C VAL A 280 11.53 -5.38 2.38
N ASP A 281 11.85 -6.31 1.46
CA ASP A 281 12.87 -7.35 1.66
C ASP A 281 14.30 -6.81 1.52
N GLY A 282 15.12 -6.98 2.53
CA GLY A 282 16.56 -6.69 2.34
C GLY A 282 17.33 -6.53 3.64
N ALA A 283 18.22 -5.58 3.66
CA ALA A 283 18.99 -5.15 4.81
C ALA A 283 19.07 -3.64 4.76
N ASP A 284 19.06 -3.03 5.85
CA ASP A 284 19.52 -1.67 6.05
C ASP A 284 21.01 -1.69 6.39
N THR A 285 21.84 -0.93 5.70
CA THR A 285 23.30 -0.99 5.85
C THR A 285 23.87 0.20 6.63
N ASP A 286 23.22 1.32 6.60
CA ASP A 286 23.61 2.55 7.31
C ASP A 286 22.81 2.80 8.60
N GLY A 287 21.76 2.05 8.83
CA GLY A 287 21.05 2.02 10.11
C GLY A 287 20.07 3.18 10.28
N ASP A 288 19.50 3.68 9.17
CA ASP A 288 18.54 4.76 9.18
C ASP A 288 17.07 4.28 9.11
N GLY A 289 16.87 2.96 9.14
CA GLY A 289 15.57 2.32 9.05
C GLY A 289 15.12 2.01 7.61
N ILE A 290 15.59 2.76 6.64
CA ILE A 290 15.20 2.57 5.24
C ILE A 290 15.98 1.43 4.59
N ASN A 291 15.30 0.45 4.05
CA ASN A 291 15.92 -0.75 3.48
C ASN A 291 16.73 -0.46 2.20
N ASP A 292 17.97 -1.01 2.08
CA ASP A 292 18.88 -0.90 0.91
C ASP A 292 18.18 -1.21 -0.44
N ALA A 293 17.05 -1.87 -0.45
CA ALA A 293 16.32 -2.21 -1.69
C ALA A 293 15.65 -0.99 -2.32
N ILE A 294 15.26 -0.04 -1.51
CA ILE A 294 14.63 1.22 -1.90
C ILE A 294 15.55 2.41 -1.63
N ASP A 295 16.39 2.35 -0.61
CA ASP A 295 17.41 3.38 -0.39
C ASP A 295 18.60 3.24 -1.35
N THR A 296 18.97 4.35 -1.95
CA THR A 296 20.13 4.45 -2.86
C THR A 296 21.28 5.27 -2.28
N ASN A 297 21.11 5.80 -1.09
CA ASN A 297 22.08 6.64 -0.41
C ASN A 297 22.75 5.84 0.73
N PRO A 298 24.08 5.74 0.83
CA PRO A 298 24.74 5.01 1.90
C PRO A 298 25.08 5.92 3.10
N VAL A 299 24.21 6.82 3.49
CA VAL A 299 24.33 7.70 4.65
C VAL A 299 22.92 8.02 5.14
N PHE A 300 22.77 8.28 6.41
CA PHE A 300 21.50 8.56 7.07
C PHE A 300 20.59 9.49 6.23
N GLY A 301 19.32 9.10 6.07
CA GLY A 301 18.37 9.71 5.15
C GLY A 301 18.49 9.17 3.73
N GLY A 302 17.52 8.39 3.32
CA GLY A 302 17.47 7.69 2.05
C GLY A 302 17.16 8.56 0.83
N THR A 303 17.02 7.95 -0.30
CA THR A 303 16.43 8.58 -1.48
C THR A 303 15.69 7.51 -2.26
N GLY A 304 14.43 7.47 -2.26
CA GLY A 304 13.77 6.59 -3.18
C GLY A 304 12.44 6.05 -2.81
N ILE A 305 11.89 6.58 -1.77
CA ILE A 305 10.56 6.16 -1.38
C ILE A 305 9.53 6.82 -2.27
N ALA A 306 8.54 6.04 -2.59
CA ALA A 306 7.42 6.50 -3.38
C ALA A 306 6.69 7.62 -2.64
N THR A 307 6.42 8.70 -3.31
CA THR A 307 5.30 9.54 -2.89
C THR A 307 4.07 8.64 -2.94
N PRO A 308 3.28 8.55 -1.88
CA PRO A 308 2.03 7.80 -1.92
C PRO A 308 1.25 8.12 -3.18
N VAL A 309 0.65 7.11 -3.78
CA VAL A 309 -0.23 7.28 -4.92
C VAL A 309 -1.52 7.95 -4.42
N ASP A 310 -2.19 8.70 -5.25
CA ASP A 310 -3.47 9.37 -5.04
C ASP A 310 -4.17 9.25 -6.40
N THR A 311 -4.88 8.14 -6.58
CA THR A 311 -5.34 7.67 -7.90
C THR A 311 -6.42 8.58 -8.47
N ASP A 312 -7.44 8.92 -7.70
CA ASP A 312 -8.52 9.82 -8.12
C ASP A 312 -8.15 11.31 -7.99
N ALA A 313 -7.01 11.62 -7.37
CA ALA A 313 -6.48 12.97 -7.15
C ALA A 313 -7.39 13.89 -6.28
N ASP A 314 -8.10 13.32 -5.33
CA ASP A 314 -8.93 14.05 -4.38
C ASP A 314 -8.11 14.67 -3.23
N GLY A 315 -6.95 14.10 -2.94
CA GLY A 315 -5.95 14.55 -1.99
C GLY A 315 -5.75 13.62 -0.80
N THR A 316 -6.46 12.48 -0.74
CA THR A 316 -6.22 11.35 0.13
C THR A 316 -5.30 10.39 -0.61
N PRO A 317 -4.22 9.89 -0.04
CA PRO A 317 -3.42 8.85 -0.68
C PRO A 317 -4.15 7.51 -0.67
N ASP A 318 -3.90 6.65 -1.65
CA ASP A 318 -4.52 5.31 -1.74
C ASP A 318 -4.33 4.51 -0.44
N THR A 319 -3.21 4.65 0.26
CA THR A 319 -2.92 4.02 1.57
C THR A 319 -3.80 4.50 2.73
N GLN A 320 -4.63 5.49 2.53
CA GLN A 320 -5.51 6.10 3.53
C GLN A 320 -6.92 6.32 2.96
N ASP A 321 -7.21 5.69 1.79
CA ASP A 321 -8.38 5.92 0.98
C ASP A 321 -9.16 4.61 0.80
N LEU A 322 -10.36 4.57 1.31
CA LEU A 322 -11.21 3.37 1.28
C LEU A 322 -11.93 3.15 -0.07
N ASP A 323 -11.76 4.05 -1.05
CA ASP A 323 -12.38 4.01 -2.39
C ASP A 323 -11.42 4.72 -3.36
N SER A 324 -10.22 4.11 -3.56
CA SER A 324 -9.04 4.73 -4.22
C SER A 324 -9.29 5.27 -5.62
N ASP A 325 -10.23 4.72 -6.38
CA ASP A 325 -10.60 5.21 -7.71
C ASP A 325 -11.94 5.98 -7.72
N ASN A 326 -12.60 6.08 -6.55
CA ASN A 326 -13.80 6.86 -6.29
C ASN A 326 -14.99 6.50 -7.20
N ASP A 327 -15.16 5.23 -7.51
CA ASP A 327 -16.26 4.70 -8.33
C ASP A 327 -17.50 4.35 -7.48
N GLY A 328 -17.33 4.33 -6.14
CA GLY A 328 -18.36 4.05 -5.15
C GLY A 328 -18.50 2.57 -4.80
N VAL A 329 -17.50 1.77 -5.10
CA VAL A 329 -17.25 0.46 -4.48
C VAL A 329 -16.00 0.62 -3.61
N ASN A 330 -16.04 0.20 -2.37
CA ASN A 330 -14.85 0.33 -1.54
C ASN A 330 -13.81 -0.76 -1.85
N ASP A 331 -12.53 -0.43 -1.67
CA ASP A 331 -11.37 -1.24 -1.99
C ASP A 331 -11.41 -2.62 -1.31
N TYR A 332 -11.87 -2.67 -0.04
CA TYR A 332 -12.12 -3.94 0.66
C TYR A 332 -13.02 -4.90 -0.13
N THR A 333 -14.08 -4.37 -0.72
CA THR A 333 -15.05 -5.17 -1.49
C THR A 333 -14.43 -5.62 -2.81
N GLU A 334 -13.73 -4.76 -3.49
CA GLU A 334 -13.09 -5.02 -4.77
C GLU A 334 -11.93 -5.99 -4.67
N ASN A 335 -11.18 -5.92 -3.59
CA ASN A 335 -10.14 -6.90 -3.29
C ASN A 335 -10.70 -8.28 -2.86
N GLY A 336 -12.01 -8.46 -2.92
CA GLY A 336 -12.67 -9.71 -2.60
C GLY A 336 -12.97 -9.92 -1.13
N GLY A 337 -13.04 -8.86 -0.39
CA GLY A 337 -13.47 -8.83 1.02
C GLY A 337 -14.82 -9.52 1.22
N THR A 338 -15.03 -10.05 2.40
CA THR A 338 -16.26 -10.79 2.67
C THR A 338 -17.14 -10.08 3.69
N PRO A 339 -18.48 -10.14 3.58
CA PRO A 339 -19.38 -9.56 4.58
C PRO A 339 -19.22 -10.09 6.01
N ALA A 340 -18.26 -10.96 6.25
CA ALA A 340 -17.93 -11.47 7.56
C ALA A 340 -16.64 -10.88 8.11
N GLY A 341 -15.82 -10.34 7.24
CA GLY A 341 -14.61 -9.60 7.57
C GLY A 341 -14.88 -8.10 7.71
N ASP A 342 -15.91 -7.58 7.09
CA ASP A 342 -16.49 -6.27 7.33
C ASP A 342 -18.00 -6.44 7.61
N ALA A 343 -18.37 -6.45 8.86
CA ALA A 343 -19.74 -6.81 9.28
C ALA A 343 -20.68 -5.60 9.41
N ASN A 344 -20.12 -4.42 9.45
CA ASN A 344 -20.85 -3.16 9.45
C ASN A 344 -20.90 -2.50 8.07
N ASN A 345 -20.11 -2.99 7.15
CA ASN A 345 -20.02 -2.55 5.77
C ASN A 345 -19.57 -1.09 5.67
N ASP A 346 -18.44 -0.79 6.32
CA ASP A 346 -17.84 0.54 6.31
C ASP A 346 -16.53 0.62 5.51
N GLY A 347 -16.22 -0.41 4.75
CA GLY A 347 -15.01 -0.48 3.96
C GLY A 347 -13.78 -0.94 4.75
N VAL A 348 -13.88 -0.96 6.06
CA VAL A 348 -12.78 -1.30 6.97
C VAL A 348 -12.90 -2.75 7.45
N ALA A 349 -11.82 -3.48 7.46
CA ALA A 349 -11.79 -4.87 7.92
C ALA A 349 -12.03 -4.97 9.44
N ASP A 350 -13.03 -5.77 9.83
CA ASP A 350 -13.38 -5.98 11.24
C ASP A 350 -12.52 -7.07 11.89
N GLY A 351 -11.86 -6.78 12.97
CA GLY A 351 -11.20 -7.82 13.75
C GLY A 351 -10.30 -7.29 14.84
N PRO A 352 -9.64 -8.16 15.61
CA PRO A 352 -8.47 -7.79 16.36
C PRO A 352 -7.24 -7.97 15.48
N ASP A 353 -6.28 -7.13 15.65
CA ASP A 353 -4.89 -7.37 15.34
C ASP A 353 -4.21 -7.93 16.61
N THR A 354 -3.53 -9.06 16.52
CA THR A 354 -2.98 -9.74 17.72
C THR A 354 -1.47 -9.53 17.86
N ASP A 355 -0.76 -9.30 16.84
CA ASP A 355 0.71 -9.09 16.80
C ASP A 355 1.10 -7.64 16.61
N GLY A 356 0.18 -6.78 16.20
CA GLY A 356 0.36 -5.34 16.21
C GLY A 356 1.10 -4.84 14.97
N ASP A 357 0.80 -5.43 13.82
CA ASP A 357 1.37 -5.06 12.53
C ASP A 357 0.40 -4.26 11.64
N GLY A 358 -0.78 -3.93 12.20
CA GLY A 358 -1.85 -3.23 11.52
C GLY A 358 -2.85 -4.14 10.82
N ILE A 359 -2.42 -5.28 10.32
CA ILE A 359 -3.30 -6.21 9.58
C ILE A 359 -4.18 -7.01 10.54
N VAL A 360 -5.49 -6.97 10.37
CA VAL A 360 -6.41 -7.71 11.26
C VAL A 360 -6.27 -9.24 11.14
N ASP A 361 -6.36 -9.99 12.28
CA ASP A 361 -6.25 -11.46 12.37
C ASP A 361 -7.08 -12.23 11.33
N THR A 362 -8.09 -11.64 10.71
CA THR A 362 -8.94 -12.31 9.72
C THR A 362 -8.35 -12.25 8.32
N GLN A 363 -7.48 -11.34 8.07
CA GLN A 363 -6.72 -11.14 6.84
C GLN A 363 -5.30 -11.69 6.98
N ASP A 364 -4.70 -11.54 8.16
CA ASP A 364 -3.38 -12.07 8.49
C ASP A 364 -3.38 -13.60 8.68
N ASN A 365 -2.55 -14.29 7.93
CA ASN A 365 -2.37 -15.75 7.98
C ASN A 365 -1.08 -16.16 8.70
N THR A 366 -0.24 -15.25 9.08
CA THR A 366 0.98 -15.47 9.85
C THR A 366 0.81 -15.01 11.30
N VAL A 367 1.72 -15.32 12.12
CA VAL A 367 1.81 -14.84 13.50
C VAL A 367 3.17 -14.19 13.61
N GLY A 368 3.24 -12.90 13.53
CA GLY A 368 4.44 -12.09 13.54
C GLY A 368 4.39 -11.07 12.41
N PHE A 369 5.01 -9.96 12.57
CA PHE A 369 4.96 -8.80 11.72
C PHE A 369 5.00 -9.15 10.20
N GLY A 370 4.06 -8.62 9.43
CA GLY A 370 3.85 -8.87 8.01
C GLY A 370 3.08 -10.16 7.64
N ASP A 371 2.12 -10.08 6.75
CA ASP A 371 1.33 -11.23 6.29
C ASP A 371 1.84 -11.85 4.98
N VAL A 372 2.28 -13.09 5.03
CA VAL A 372 2.78 -13.90 3.88
C VAL A 372 1.69 -14.28 2.87
N ASN A 373 0.53 -13.73 2.98
CA ASN A 373 -0.58 -13.96 2.06
C ASN A 373 -1.33 -12.68 1.71
N ALA A 374 -0.67 -11.56 1.73
CA ALA A 374 -1.27 -10.38 1.13
C ALA A 374 -1.92 -10.84 -0.17
N ASN A 375 -3.21 -10.73 -0.28
CA ASN A 375 -3.92 -11.19 -1.45
C ASN A 375 -3.30 -10.48 -2.65
N PRO A 376 -2.94 -11.20 -3.71
CA PRO A 376 -2.77 -10.49 -4.97
C PRO A 376 -4.07 -9.73 -5.16
N THR A 377 -3.97 -8.45 -5.36
CA THR A 377 -5.11 -7.59 -5.65
C THR A 377 -5.97 -8.23 -6.72
N ALA A 378 -7.27 -8.22 -6.53
CA ALA A 378 -8.19 -8.78 -7.50
C ALA A 378 -8.04 -8.01 -8.82
N ASP A 379 -8.04 -8.72 -9.92
CA ASP A 379 -7.94 -8.21 -11.29
C ASP A 379 -8.86 -9.12 -12.11
N PHE A 380 -10.08 -8.69 -12.29
CA PHE A 380 -11.16 -9.57 -12.75
C PHE A 380 -11.05 -9.84 -14.24
N ASP A 381 -10.86 -8.82 -15.06
CA ASP A 381 -10.73 -8.95 -16.51
C ASP A 381 -9.33 -9.37 -16.99
N GLY A 382 -8.30 -9.25 -16.11
CA GLY A 382 -6.93 -9.68 -16.37
C GLY A 382 -6.10 -8.70 -17.18
N ASP A 383 -6.46 -7.44 -17.21
CA ASP A 383 -5.79 -6.41 -17.98
C ASP A 383 -4.54 -5.84 -17.29
N THR A 384 -4.34 -6.12 -16.01
CA THR A 384 -3.26 -5.73 -15.11
C THR A 384 -3.50 -4.49 -14.26
N ILE A 385 -4.66 -3.90 -14.33
CA ILE A 385 -5.14 -2.92 -13.38
C ILE A 385 -5.93 -3.70 -12.32
N PRO A 386 -5.64 -3.54 -11.04
CA PRO A 386 -6.45 -4.16 -9.99
C PRO A 386 -7.83 -3.50 -9.91
N ASN A 387 -8.86 -4.25 -9.54
CA ASN A 387 -10.22 -3.72 -9.46
C ASN A 387 -10.32 -2.42 -8.66
N TYR A 388 -9.63 -2.30 -7.53
CA TYR A 388 -9.66 -1.11 -6.67
C TYR A 388 -9.05 0.16 -7.31
N LEU A 389 -8.52 0.05 -8.51
CA LEU A 389 -7.96 1.14 -9.33
C LEU A 389 -8.56 1.13 -10.73
N ASP A 390 -9.64 0.37 -10.96
CA ASP A 390 -10.19 0.08 -12.28
C ASP A 390 -11.65 0.53 -12.38
N LEU A 391 -11.89 1.60 -13.09
CA LEU A 391 -13.20 2.22 -13.24
C LEU A 391 -14.20 1.41 -14.10
N ASP A 392 -13.79 0.25 -14.65
CA ASP A 392 -14.61 -0.66 -15.48
C ASP A 392 -14.06 -2.09 -15.28
N SER A 393 -14.21 -2.63 -14.06
CA SER A 393 -13.54 -3.84 -13.55
C SER A 393 -13.75 -5.11 -14.38
N ASP A 394 -14.85 -5.23 -15.13
CA ASP A 394 -15.09 -6.36 -16.04
C ASP A 394 -14.87 -6.00 -17.52
N ASN A 395 -14.50 -4.73 -17.79
CA ASN A 395 -14.14 -4.19 -19.08
C ASN A 395 -15.23 -4.35 -20.15
N ASP A 396 -16.49 -4.34 -19.73
CA ASP A 396 -17.63 -4.46 -20.63
C ASP A 396 -18.02 -3.12 -21.30
N GLY A 397 -17.51 -2.00 -20.74
CA GLY A 397 -17.69 -0.64 -21.24
C GLY A 397 -18.78 0.14 -20.55
N LEU A 398 -19.35 -0.39 -19.48
CA LEU A 398 -20.07 0.38 -18.46
C LEU A 398 -19.11 0.57 -17.30
N SER A 399 -18.95 1.78 -16.83
CA SER A 399 -18.13 2.00 -15.64
C SER A 399 -18.85 1.54 -14.37
N ASP A 400 -18.09 1.11 -13.40
CA ASP A 400 -18.55 0.55 -12.13
C ASP A 400 -19.50 1.50 -11.39
N VAL A 401 -19.25 2.82 -11.45
CA VAL A 401 -20.16 3.83 -10.92
C VAL A 401 -21.59 3.75 -11.54
N ILE A 402 -21.72 3.29 -12.78
CA ILE A 402 -23.03 3.11 -13.42
C ILE A 402 -23.69 1.84 -12.92
N GLU A 403 -22.94 0.76 -12.82
CA GLU A 403 -23.44 -0.55 -12.48
C GLU A 403 -23.77 -0.71 -10.99
N THR A 404 -23.09 0.05 -10.16
CA THR A 404 -23.48 0.24 -8.75
C THR A 404 -24.73 1.08 -8.56
N GLY A 405 -25.18 1.76 -9.65
CA GLY A 405 -26.36 2.61 -9.63
C GLY A 405 -26.07 4.07 -9.29
N ASN A 406 -24.82 4.44 -9.14
CA ASN A 406 -24.33 5.75 -8.78
C ASN A 406 -24.07 6.69 -9.97
N GLY A 407 -24.20 6.24 -11.20
CA GLY A 407 -23.91 7.00 -12.42
C GLY A 407 -24.58 8.38 -12.57
N ALA A 408 -25.55 8.71 -11.72
CA ALA A 408 -26.11 10.07 -11.64
C ALA A 408 -25.23 11.03 -10.82
N LEU A 409 -24.24 10.51 -10.10
CA LEU A 409 -23.29 11.26 -9.29
C LEU A 409 -22.01 11.58 -10.06
N ASP A 410 -21.73 10.85 -11.12
CA ASP A 410 -20.73 11.19 -12.12
C ASP A 410 -21.28 12.20 -13.13
N ALA A 411 -21.08 13.47 -12.90
CA ALA A 411 -21.64 14.54 -13.75
C ALA A 411 -20.68 14.98 -14.87
N ASN A 412 -19.42 14.60 -14.77
CA ASN A 412 -18.40 14.93 -15.76
C ASN A 412 -18.14 13.78 -16.75
N ASN A 413 -18.62 12.58 -16.45
CA ASN A 413 -18.50 11.32 -17.18
C ASN A 413 -17.03 10.88 -17.35
N ASP A 414 -16.35 10.69 -16.25
CA ASP A 414 -15.00 10.14 -16.15
C ASP A 414 -14.92 8.81 -15.37
N GLY A 415 -16.04 8.31 -14.89
CA GLY A 415 -16.13 7.06 -14.13
C GLY A 415 -16.11 7.26 -12.62
N GLU A 416 -15.73 8.44 -12.16
CA GLU A 416 -15.59 8.76 -10.74
C GLU A 416 -16.85 9.45 -10.18
N ILE A 417 -17.09 9.34 -8.89
CA ILE A 417 -18.17 10.06 -8.20
C ILE A 417 -17.77 11.51 -7.95
N ASP A 418 -18.51 12.45 -8.53
CA ASP A 418 -18.31 13.89 -8.28
C ASP A 418 -18.73 14.28 -6.86
N GLY A 419 -17.83 14.74 -6.06
CA GLY A 419 -18.17 15.17 -4.71
C GLY A 419 -17.07 15.92 -3.98
N ALA A 420 -17.18 15.96 -2.70
CA ALA A 420 -16.16 16.31 -1.75
C ALA A 420 -16.18 15.19 -0.72
N ASP A 421 -15.04 14.79 -0.30
CA ASP A 421 -14.87 14.05 0.92
C ASP A 421 -14.59 15.07 2.04
N THR A 422 -15.33 15.01 3.14
CA THR A 422 -15.24 16.01 4.23
C THR A 422 -14.46 15.49 5.43
N ASP A 423 -14.44 14.23 5.67
CA ASP A 423 -13.75 13.58 6.78
C ASP A 423 -12.42 12.93 6.38
N GLY A 424 -12.16 12.78 5.09
CA GLY A 424 -10.87 12.38 4.56
C GLY A 424 -10.65 10.88 4.65
N ASP A 425 -11.69 10.09 4.36
CA ASP A 425 -11.64 8.63 4.34
C ASP A 425 -11.67 8.06 2.90
N GLY A 426 -11.62 8.95 1.89
CA GLY A 426 -11.68 8.61 0.49
C GLY A 426 -13.08 8.51 -0.08
N ILE A 427 -14.04 8.14 0.71
CA ILE A 427 -15.43 7.97 0.25
C ILE A 427 -16.12 9.32 0.06
N SER A 428 -16.65 9.58 -1.13
CA SER A 428 -17.32 10.87 -1.42
C SER A 428 -18.54 11.12 -0.53
N ASP A 429 -18.70 12.36 0.06
CA ASP A 429 -19.87 12.82 0.83
C ASP A 429 -21.22 12.49 0.17
N SER A 430 -21.26 12.20 -1.13
CA SER A 430 -22.51 11.93 -1.86
C SER A 430 -23.00 10.49 -1.69
N VAL A 431 -22.14 9.59 -1.34
CA VAL A 431 -22.40 8.18 -1.05
C VAL A 431 -22.13 7.85 0.41
N ASP A 432 -21.24 8.58 1.07
CA ASP A 432 -20.99 8.45 2.50
C ASP A 432 -22.14 9.04 3.35
N ALA A 433 -22.72 8.22 4.21
CA ALA A 433 -23.77 8.62 5.16
C ALA A 433 -23.24 8.86 6.58
N SER A 434 -21.99 8.53 6.83
CA SER A 434 -21.34 8.68 8.13
C SER A 434 -20.68 10.05 8.30
N VAL A 435 -20.11 10.31 9.42
CA VAL A 435 -19.22 11.44 9.68
C VAL A 435 -18.09 10.88 10.53
N GLY A 436 -17.05 10.43 9.90
CA GLY A 436 -15.90 9.79 10.53
C GLY A 436 -15.51 8.55 9.73
N PHE A 437 -14.27 8.19 9.76
CA PHE A 437 -13.63 7.18 8.94
C PHE A 437 -14.49 5.92 8.75
N GLY A 438 -14.69 5.52 7.47
CA GLY A 438 -15.56 4.43 7.04
C GLY A 438 -17.06 4.73 6.99
N ASP A 439 -17.74 4.38 5.91
CA ASP A 439 -19.19 4.57 5.76
C ASP A 439 -20.02 3.40 6.31
N VAL A 440 -20.83 3.65 7.30
CA VAL A 440 -21.74 2.68 7.95
C VAL A 440 -23.10 2.57 7.24
N ASP A 441 -23.22 2.86 5.97
CA ASP A 441 -24.52 2.72 5.26
C ASP A 441 -24.58 1.41 4.46
N ALA A 442 -25.43 0.50 4.87
CA ALA A 442 -25.70 -0.77 4.22
C ALA A 442 -26.36 -0.65 2.81
N THR A 443 -26.24 0.50 2.15
CA THR A 443 -26.74 0.70 0.77
C THR A 443 -25.66 0.42 -0.27
N ASP A 444 -24.39 0.28 0.15
CA ASP A 444 -23.24 0.15 -0.71
C ASP A 444 -22.83 -1.30 -1.01
N THR A 445 -23.69 -2.24 -0.74
CA THR A 445 -23.52 -3.59 -1.28
C THR A 445 -23.70 -3.50 -2.78
N PRO A 446 -22.68 -3.85 -3.57
CA PRO A 446 -22.80 -3.84 -5.02
C PRO A 446 -24.03 -4.59 -5.50
N VAL A 447 -24.71 -4.04 -6.49
CA VAL A 447 -25.92 -4.62 -7.05
C VAL A 447 -25.58 -5.92 -7.75
N ASN A 448 -26.41 -6.92 -7.57
CA ASN A 448 -26.37 -8.17 -8.33
C ASN A 448 -27.79 -8.44 -8.81
N THR A 449 -28.06 -8.25 -10.08
CA THR A 449 -29.41 -8.24 -10.66
C THR A 449 -30.00 -9.65 -10.76
N ASP A 450 -29.26 -10.59 -11.25
CA ASP A 450 -29.72 -11.97 -11.48
C ASP A 450 -29.58 -12.89 -10.26
N THR A 451 -28.77 -12.50 -9.25
CA THR A 451 -28.44 -13.26 -8.03
C THR A 451 -27.50 -14.46 -8.24
N THR A 452 -26.83 -14.55 -9.37
CA THR A 452 -25.79 -15.52 -9.72
C THR A 452 -24.57 -14.77 -10.25
N GLY A 453 -23.52 -15.40 -10.66
CA GLY A 453 -22.32 -14.67 -11.11
C GLY A 453 -21.69 -13.80 -10.00
N GLY A 454 -21.30 -12.64 -10.32
CA GLY A 454 -20.75 -11.60 -9.46
C GLY A 454 -21.75 -10.51 -9.05
N ALA A 455 -21.26 -9.39 -8.60
CA ALA A 455 -21.97 -8.13 -8.64
C ALA A 455 -21.99 -7.62 -10.09
N ASN A 456 -22.90 -6.70 -10.44
CA ASN A 456 -23.00 -6.26 -11.82
C ASN A 456 -21.66 -5.74 -12.39
N TYR A 457 -20.89 -5.01 -11.62
CA TYR A 457 -19.58 -4.48 -12.02
C TYR A 457 -18.48 -5.56 -12.24
N LEU A 458 -18.82 -6.82 -12.02
CA LEU A 458 -18.00 -8.02 -12.26
C LEU A 458 -18.82 -9.06 -13.06
N ASP A 459 -19.75 -8.65 -13.90
CA ASP A 459 -20.69 -9.55 -14.56
C ASP A 459 -21.14 -8.95 -15.90
N ILE A 460 -20.52 -9.39 -16.99
CA ILE A 460 -20.73 -8.84 -18.34
C ILE A 460 -22.11 -9.14 -18.95
N ASP A 461 -23.01 -9.83 -18.22
CA ASP A 461 -24.38 -10.15 -18.58
C ASP A 461 -25.25 -10.11 -17.30
N ALA A 462 -25.38 -8.91 -16.71
CA ALA A 462 -25.91 -8.69 -15.36
C ALA A 462 -27.32 -9.24 -15.10
N ASP A 463 -28.16 -9.46 -16.12
CA ASP A 463 -29.49 -10.05 -16.00
C ASP A 463 -29.56 -11.50 -16.49
N ASN A 464 -28.46 -12.03 -17.05
CA ASN A 464 -28.24 -13.41 -17.45
C ASN A 464 -29.21 -13.90 -18.55
N ASP A 465 -29.50 -13.05 -19.51
CA ASP A 465 -30.34 -13.36 -20.66
C ASP A 465 -29.52 -13.79 -21.90
N GLY A 466 -28.20 -13.59 -21.85
CA GLY A 466 -27.23 -13.96 -22.87
C GLY A 466 -26.91 -12.85 -23.85
N ILE A 467 -27.30 -11.64 -23.56
CA ILE A 467 -26.91 -10.45 -24.32
C ILE A 467 -25.93 -9.67 -23.43
N PRO A 468 -24.68 -9.44 -23.85
CA PRO A 468 -23.75 -8.67 -23.03
C PRO A 468 -24.18 -7.25 -22.76
N ASP A 469 -23.92 -6.74 -21.57
CA ASP A 469 -24.34 -5.44 -21.07
C ASP A 469 -23.93 -4.29 -21.98
N ASN A 470 -22.73 -4.33 -22.55
CA ASN A 470 -22.26 -3.32 -23.50
C ASN A 470 -23.10 -3.24 -24.79
N VAL A 471 -23.76 -4.30 -25.17
CA VAL A 471 -24.69 -4.31 -26.32
C VAL A 471 -26.01 -3.67 -25.91
N GLU A 472 -26.51 -4.00 -24.75
CA GLU A 472 -27.79 -3.52 -24.27
C GLU A 472 -27.74 -2.08 -23.76
N ALA A 473 -26.63 -1.68 -23.17
CA ALA A 473 -26.45 -0.30 -22.74
C ALA A 473 -26.36 0.70 -23.88
N GLN A 474 -26.09 0.24 -25.10
CA GLN A 474 -25.98 1.10 -26.27
C GLN A 474 -27.17 0.94 -27.21
N SER A 475 -27.58 2.04 -27.88
CA SER A 475 -28.58 1.91 -28.96
C SER A 475 -28.01 1.20 -30.16
N THR A 476 -28.80 0.38 -30.85
CA THR A 476 -28.41 -0.36 -32.07
C THR A 476 -27.67 0.50 -33.10
N ALA A 477 -28.16 1.69 -33.37
CA ALA A 477 -27.54 2.62 -34.32
C ALA A 477 -26.26 3.31 -33.79
N GLY A 478 -26.04 3.27 -32.49
CA GLY A 478 -24.94 3.94 -31.79
C GLY A 478 -23.85 3.02 -31.31
N TYR A 479 -24.03 1.74 -31.42
CA TYR A 479 -23.11 0.73 -30.88
C TYR A 479 -21.65 0.91 -31.32
N VAL A 480 -20.76 0.84 -30.37
CA VAL A 480 -19.31 0.86 -30.50
C VAL A 480 -18.76 -0.34 -29.75
N ALA A 481 -18.12 -1.24 -30.44
CA ALA A 481 -17.48 -2.40 -29.80
C ALA A 481 -16.24 -1.98 -29.01
N PRO A 482 -15.90 -2.68 -27.91
CA PRO A 482 -14.67 -2.44 -27.17
C PRO A 482 -13.44 -2.54 -28.07
N SER A 483 -12.42 -1.74 -27.79
CA SER A 483 -11.21 -1.69 -28.59
C SER A 483 -10.15 -2.68 -28.11
N GLY A 484 -10.27 -3.20 -26.90
CA GLY A 484 -9.30 -4.02 -26.19
C GLY A 484 -8.01 -3.25 -25.87
N LEU A 485 -8.11 -1.95 -25.66
CA LEU A 485 -6.98 -1.07 -25.35
C LEU A 485 -7.42 -0.03 -24.34
N ASP A 486 -6.68 0.07 -23.29
CA ASP A 486 -6.61 1.20 -22.41
C ASP A 486 -5.25 1.88 -22.54
N THR A 487 -5.20 3.19 -22.65
CA THR A 487 -3.95 3.92 -22.97
C THR A 487 -3.46 4.78 -21.82
N ASP A 488 -4.31 5.25 -20.99
CA ASP A 488 -4.04 6.08 -19.81
C ASP A 488 -4.03 5.29 -18.51
N GLY A 489 -4.60 4.10 -18.51
CA GLY A 489 -4.50 3.15 -17.41
C GLY A 489 -5.51 3.45 -16.31
N ASP A 490 -6.73 3.87 -16.70
CA ASP A 490 -7.84 4.15 -15.81
C ASP A 490 -8.91 3.03 -15.77
N GLY A 491 -8.63 1.91 -16.47
CA GLY A 491 -9.54 0.78 -16.59
C GLY A 491 -10.55 0.90 -17.73
N ILE A 492 -10.95 2.08 -18.09
CA ILE A 492 -11.96 2.29 -19.14
C ILE A 492 -11.36 2.07 -20.54
N ASP A 493 -11.95 1.16 -21.33
CA ASP A 493 -11.53 0.95 -22.73
C ASP A 493 -11.55 2.24 -23.55
N ASN A 494 -10.51 2.48 -24.34
CA ASN A 494 -10.41 3.69 -25.19
C ASN A 494 -11.61 3.96 -26.12
N ALA A 495 -12.46 2.99 -26.38
CA ALA A 495 -13.69 3.19 -27.17
C ALA A 495 -14.75 3.92 -26.37
N TYR A 496 -14.74 3.74 -25.07
CA TYR A 496 -15.71 4.30 -24.14
C TYR A 496 -15.16 5.49 -23.36
N ASP A 497 -13.86 5.69 -23.35
CA ASP A 497 -13.24 6.86 -22.72
C ASP A 497 -13.70 8.20 -23.33
N GLY A 498 -13.95 9.15 -22.49
CA GLY A 498 -14.31 10.52 -22.84
C GLY A 498 -15.58 10.67 -23.69
N ALA A 499 -15.45 10.79 -25.00
CA ALA A 499 -16.61 11.02 -25.88
C ALA A 499 -17.42 9.76 -26.21
N GLY A 500 -16.88 8.61 -25.87
CA GLY A 500 -17.51 7.30 -26.01
C GLY A 500 -18.25 6.84 -24.75
N TYR A 501 -18.06 7.52 -23.65
CA TYR A 501 -18.59 7.15 -22.35
C TYR A 501 -20.11 6.93 -22.33
N ILE A 502 -20.54 5.79 -21.79
CA ILE A 502 -21.97 5.40 -21.77
C ILE A 502 -22.63 5.97 -20.52
N SER A 503 -22.80 7.27 -20.46
CA SER A 503 -23.36 7.97 -19.29
C SER A 503 -24.83 7.71 -18.99
N VAL A 504 -25.56 7.15 -19.92
CA VAL A 504 -26.98 6.80 -19.78
C VAL A 504 -27.23 5.54 -20.60
N PRO A 505 -27.21 4.38 -19.97
CA PRO A 505 -27.55 3.14 -20.64
C PRO A 505 -28.96 3.21 -21.30
N THR A 506 -29.13 2.45 -22.37
CA THR A 506 -30.41 2.39 -23.11
C THR A 506 -31.53 1.86 -22.20
N ASN A 507 -32.72 2.33 -22.44
CA ASN A 507 -33.96 1.88 -21.83
C ASN A 507 -35.05 1.97 -22.91
N SER A 508 -35.36 0.84 -23.52
CA SER A 508 -36.17 0.76 -24.74
C SER A 508 -37.65 1.04 -24.49
N ASP A 509 -38.24 0.56 -23.43
CA ASP A 509 -39.63 0.82 -23.08
C ASP A 509 -39.86 2.21 -22.46
N GLY A 510 -38.82 2.85 -21.97
CA GLY A 510 -38.87 4.16 -21.31
C GLY A 510 -39.63 4.17 -19.99
N ALA A 511 -39.85 3.02 -19.39
CA ALA A 511 -40.44 2.93 -18.05
C ALA A 511 -39.39 3.30 -16.95
N ALA A 512 -39.72 3.14 -15.73
CA ALA A 512 -38.84 3.51 -14.60
C ALA A 512 -38.41 2.27 -13.78
N ASP A 513 -38.28 1.17 -14.44
CA ASP A 513 -37.96 -0.12 -13.88
C ASP A 513 -36.48 -0.53 -14.07
N GLY A 514 -35.81 -0.02 -15.11
CA GLY A 514 -34.38 -0.25 -15.27
C GLY A 514 -33.85 0.25 -16.60
N SER A 515 -32.64 -0.11 -16.92
CA SER A 515 -32.06 -0.02 -18.25
C SER A 515 -32.05 -1.41 -18.85
N ASP A 516 -31.98 -1.52 -20.18
CA ASP A 516 -32.10 -2.80 -20.90
C ASP A 516 -31.18 -3.89 -20.28
N TYR A 517 -29.94 -3.59 -19.96
CA TYR A 517 -28.97 -4.53 -19.39
C TYR A 517 -29.35 -5.06 -17.98
N LEU A 518 -30.42 -4.61 -17.38
CA LEU A 518 -30.92 -5.04 -16.06
C LEU A 518 -32.30 -5.70 -16.15
N GLU A 519 -32.86 -5.85 -17.36
CA GLU A 519 -34.24 -6.27 -17.58
C GLU A 519 -34.33 -7.42 -18.59
N ASN A 520 -34.81 -8.56 -18.24
CA ASN A 520 -35.01 -9.72 -19.08
C ASN A 520 -36.16 -9.60 -20.12
N ASP A 521 -36.70 -8.42 -20.35
CA ASP A 521 -37.79 -8.08 -21.29
C ASP A 521 -37.73 -6.56 -21.52
N SER A 522 -36.71 -6.14 -22.31
CA SER A 522 -36.26 -4.75 -22.44
C SER A 522 -37.30 -3.79 -23.03
N ASP A 523 -38.20 -4.29 -23.87
CA ASP A 523 -39.28 -3.48 -24.44
C ASP A 523 -40.66 -3.69 -23.76
N ASN A 524 -40.70 -4.63 -22.81
CA ASN A 524 -41.88 -4.93 -22.00
C ASN A 524 -43.08 -5.42 -22.82
N ASP A 525 -42.86 -6.13 -23.89
CA ASP A 525 -43.92 -6.66 -24.76
C ASP A 525 -44.42 -8.06 -24.31
N GLY A 526 -43.67 -8.73 -23.44
CA GLY A 526 -44.03 -9.98 -22.77
C GLY A 526 -43.37 -11.22 -23.36
N VAL A 527 -42.44 -11.07 -24.28
CA VAL A 527 -41.45 -12.09 -24.67
C VAL A 527 -40.16 -11.73 -23.96
N ASN A 528 -39.32 -12.68 -23.61
CA ASN A 528 -38.08 -12.41 -22.93
C ASN A 528 -36.96 -12.24 -23.95
N ASP A 529 -36.04 -11.33 -23.72
CA ASP A 529 -34.86 -11.03 -24.53
C ASP A 529 -34.05 -12.29 -24.87
N SER A 530 -33.88 -13.18 -23.92
CA SER A 530 -33.27 -14.51 -24.11
C SER A 530 -33.97 -15.41 -25.12
N ILE A 531 -35.22 -15.11 -25.51
CA ILE A 531 -35.92 -15.81 -26.58
C ILE A 531 -35.74 -15.02 -27.87
N GLU A 532 -36.01 -13.73 -27.85
CA GLU A 532 -35.99 -12.87 -29.03
C GLU A 532 -34.61 -12.75 -29.64
N ALA A 533 -33.59 -12.53 -28.86
CA ALA A 533 -32.21 -12.45 -29.33
C ALA A 533 -31.69 -13.79 -29.92
N TRP A 534 -32.20 -14.91 -29.45
CA TRP A 534 -31.62 -16.21 -29.76
C TRP A 534 -32.53 -17.17 -30.55
N ASP A 535 -33.71 -16.72 -31.04
CA ASP A 535 -34.57 -17.48 -31.94
C ASP A 535 -34.25 -17.13 -33.41
N PHE A 536 -33.20 -17.70 -33.96
CA PHE A 536 -32.74 -17.47 -35.33
C PHE A 536 -33.66 -18.10 -36.42
N ASN A 537 -34.54 -18.95 -36.02
CA ASN A 537 -35.40 -19.66 -36.97
C ASN A 537 -36.87 -19.21 -36.92
N HIS A 538 -37.17 -18.26 -36.02
CA HIS A 538 -38.46 -17.63 -35.81
C HIS A 538 -39.58 -18.65 -35.50
N ASP A 539 -39.33 -19.58 -34.58
CA ASP A 539 -40.33 -20.55 -34.12
C ASP A 539 -40.85 -20.26 -32.68
N GLY A 540 -40.48 -19.12 -32.10
CA GLY A 540 -40.81 -18.70 -30.75
C GLY A 540 -40.08 -19.46 -29.66
N ILE A 541 -38.95 -20.07 -29.98
CA ILE A 541 -38.15 -20.85 -29.06
C ILE A 541 -36.66 -20.53 -29.34
N ALA A 542 -35.96 -20.03 -28.36
CA ALA A 542 -34.52 -19.75 -28.49
C ALA A 542 -33.75 -20.99 -29.00
N ASP A 543 -32.96 -20.78 -30.04
CA ASP A 543 -32.06 -21.79 -30.63
C ASP A 543 -30.79 -21.99 -29.78
N GLN A 544 -30.40 -21.01 -28.98
CA GLN A 544 -29.41 -21.09 -27.91
C GLN A 544 -30.11 -20.92 -26.55
N SER A 545 -29.52 -21.36 -25.50
CA SER A 545 -30.08 -21.21 -24.16
C SER A 545 -29.03 -21.43 -23.09
N SER A 546 -29.17 -20.77 -21.96
CA SER A 546 -28.33 -20.97 -20.79
C SER A 546 -28.12 -22.42 -20.45
N THR A 547 -26.89 -22.79 -20.18
CA THR A 547 -26.47 -24.12 -19.70
C THR A 547 -26.44 -24.18 -18.18
N GLY A 548 -26.46 -23.04 -17.50
CA GLY A 548 -26.24 -22.89 -16.07
C GLY A 548 -24.79 -23.14 -15.66
N LEU A 549 -23.86 -22.97 -16.59
CA LEU A 549 -22.44 -23.03 -16.37
C LEU A 549 -21.84 -21.72 -16.88
N ASP A 550 -20.91 -21.22 -16.17
CA ASP A 550 -20.05 -20.12 -16.45
C ASP A 550 -18.65 -20.60 -16.05
N THR A 551 -17.77 -20.80 -17.02
CA THR A 551 -16.53 -21.57 -16.80
C THR A 551 -15.36 -20.71 -16.38
N ASP A 552 -15.33 -19.46 -16.74
CA ASP A 552 -14.33 -18.45 -16.42
C ASP A 552 -14.81 -17.44 -15.38
N ASN A 553 -16.09 -17.43 -15.10
CA ASN A 553 -16.79 -16.57 -14.17
C ASN A 553 -16.78 -15.10 -14.59
N ASP A 554 -16.98 -14.82 -15.86
CA ASP A 554 -17.11 -13.49 -16.40
C ASP A 554 -18.58 -12.97 -16.39
N GLY A 555 -19.52 -13.79 -15.97
CA GLY A 555 -20.95 -13.50 -15.92
C GLY A 555 -21.73 -14.10 -17.09
N LEU A 556 -21.17 -14.20 -18.27
CA LEU A 556 -21.85 -14.79 -19.42
C LEU A 556 -21.93 -16.32 -19.33
N ASP A 557 -23.08 -16.94 -19.58
CA ASP A 557 -23.24 -18.40 -19.53
C ASP A 557 -22.58 -19.11 -20.72
N ASP A 558 -21.80 -20.20 -20.48
CA ASP A 558 -21.16 -21.04 -21.51
C ASP A 558 -22.07 -21.34 -22.74
N GLY A 559 -23.37 -21.20 -22.61
CA GLY A 559 -24.34 -21.44 -23.68
C GLY A 559 -24.37 -20.34 -24.72
N PHE A 560 -23.95 -19.16 -24.39
CA PHE A 560 -23.95 -17.97 -25.20
C PHE A 560 -22.58 -17.60 -25.74
N GLU A 561 -21.51 -17.99 -25.07
CA GLU A 561 -20.13 -17.64 -25.44
C GLU A 561 -19.59 -18.22 -26.75
N GLY A 562 -20.20 -19.13 -27.36
CA GLY A 562 -19.71 -19.67 -28.64
C GLY A 562 -18.71 -20.81 -28.51
N ALA A 563 -17.48 -20.67 -28.99
CA ALA A 563 -16.54 -21.78 -29.09
C ALA A 563 -15.44 -21.78 -28.02
N ASN A 564 -15.23 -20.70 -27.36
CA ASN A 564 -14.17 -20.50 -26.39
C ASN A 564 -14.77 -20.07 -25.05
N VAL A 565 -15.08 -20.96 -24.23
CA VAL A 565 -15.72 -20.79 -22.91
C VAL A 565 -14.65 -20.65 -21.84
N ASN A 566 -13.65 -19.85 -22.04
CA ASN A 566 -12.56 -19.68 -21.08
C ASN A 566 -11.65 -18.47 -21.45
N ASP A 567 -12.25 -17.37 -21.75
CA ASP A 567 -11.61 -16.06 -21.88
C ASP A 567 -12.62 -15.00 -21.47
N ASN A 568 -12.21 -13.93 -20.88
CA ASN A 568 -13.04 -12.83 -20.43
C ASN A 568 -13.21 -11.79 -21.56
N ASP A 569 -13.51 -12.19 -22.78
CA ASP A 569 -13.63 -11.25 -23.91
C ASP A 569 -15.10 -11.01 -24.22
N VAL A 570 -15.59 -9.88 -23.83
CA VAL A 570 -17.00 -9.44 -23.85
C VAL A 570 -17.72 -9.66 -25.18
N ASN A 571 -17.03 -9.88 -26.30
CA ASN A 571 -17.65 -9.98 -27.63
C ASN A 571 -16.93 -10.90 -28.62
N ASP A 572 -16.09 -11.78 -28.17
CA ASP A 572 -15.14 -12.45 -29.07
C ASP A 572 -15.74 -13.52 -29.97
N ASP A 573 -16.53 -14.41 -29.44
CA ASP A 573 -17.01 -15.59 -30.16
C ASP A 573 -18.54 -15.74 -30.24
N GLU A 574 -19.23 -14.80 -29.65
CA GLU A 574 -20.69 -14.79 -29.62
C GLU A 574 -21.27 -14.64 -31.02
N ASN A 575 -22.38 -15.27 -31.23
CA ASN A 575 -23.16 -15.02 -32.42
C ASN A 575 -23.71 -13.58 -32.47
N LEU A 576 -23.66 -12.89 -31.34
CA LEU A 576 -23.96 -11.48 -31.20
C LEU A 576 -22.92 -10.53 -31.78
N GLY A 577 -21.78 -10.95 -32.25
CA GLY A 577 -20.64 -10.14 -32.78
C GLY A 577 -21.02 -9.06 -33.78
N SER A 578 -22.24 -8.61 -33.77
CA SER A 578 -22.78 -7.37 -34.30
C SER A 578 -24.13 -7.10 -33.62
N VAL A 579 -24.42 -5.87 -33.44
CA VAL A 579 -25.63 -5.26 -32.88
C VAL A 579 -26.94 -5.73 -33.55
N ASP A 580 -26.85 -6.52 -34.56
CA ASP A 580 -27.99 -6.99 -35.35
C ASP A 580 -28.20 -8.47 -35.01
N THR A 581 -28.63 -8.73 -33.79
CA THR A 581 -28.92 -10.05 -33.31
C THR A 581 -30.09 -10.64 -34.08
N ASN A 582 -31.23 -10.71 -33.55
CA ASN A 582 -32.41 -11.13 -34.27
C ASN A 582 -33.26 -9.91 -34.62
N ASN A 583 -33.75 -9.80 -35.83
CA ASN A 583 -34.58 -8.69 -36.29
C ASN A 583 -35.46 -9.21 -37.40
N THR A 584 -36.69 -9.56 -37.08
CA THR A 584 -37.67 -10.23 -37.97
C THR A 584 -38.04 -9.41 -39.17
N ASP A 585 -38.30 -8.16 -39.02
CA ASP A 585 -38.67 -7.28 -40.13
C ASP A 585 -37.47 -6.66 -40.87
N SER A 586 -36.27 -6.70 -40.29
CA SER A 586 -35.04 -6.14 -40.83
C SER A 586 -35.07 -4.62 -41.09
N ALA A 587 -35.82 -3.87 -40.31
CA ALA A 587 -36.08 -2.47 -40.63
C ALA A 587 -35.71 -1.44 -39.55
N ASP A 588 -35.86 -1.68 -38.27
CA ASP A 588 -35.65 -0.77 -37.15
C ASP A 588 -34.76 -1.37 -36.05
N GLU A 589 -35.25 -1.61 -34.87
CA GLU A 589 -34.45 -2.17 -33.76
C GLU A 589 -34.45 -3.72 -33.81
N PRO A 590 -33.61 -4.45 -33.11
CA PRO A 590 -33.71 -5.88 -32.90
C PRO A 590 -34.97 -6.27 -32.15
N ASP A 591 -35.45 -7.51 -32.33
CA ASP A 591 -36.72 -7.97 -31.76
C ASP A 591 -36.83 -7.70 -30.25
N TYR A 592 -35.78 -7.93 -29.48
CA TYR A 592 -35.73 -7.70 -28.02
C TYR A 592 -35.89 -6.21 -27.61
N ARG A 593 -35.98 -5.30 -28.57
CA ARG A 593 -36.19 -3.84 -28.39
C ARG A 593 -37.32 -3.29 -29.21
N ASP A 594 -38.03 -4.13 -29.95
CA ASP A 594 -39.10 -3.72 -30.87
C ASP A 594 -40.46 -4.20 -30.39
N LEU A 595 -41.34 -3.31 -30.05
CA LEU A 595 -42.70 -3.59 -29.59
C LEU A 595 -43.61 -4.24 -30.63
N ASP A 596 -43.19 -4.38 -31.91
CA ASP A 596 -43.98 -4.89 -33.06
C ASP A 596 -43.02 -5.60 -34.02
N ASP A 597 -42.52 -6.79 -33.60
CA ASP A 597 -41.38 -7.52 -34.19
C ASP A 597 -41.53 -7.77 -35.69
N ASP A 598 -42.71 -8.01 -36.17
CA ASP A 598 -42.94 -8.27 -37.56
C ASP A 598 -43.46 -7.04 -38.37
N ASN A 599 -43.68 -5.91 -37.63
CA ASN A 599 -44.08 -4.62 -38.16
C ASN A 599 -45.41 -4.63 -38.94
N ASP A 600 -46.34 -5.49 -38.52
CA ASP A 600 -47.67 -5.55 -39.14
C ASP A 600 -48.62 -4.46 -38.57
N SER A 601 -48.20 -3.78 -37.50
CA SER A 601 -48.94 -2.72 -36.77
C SER A 601 -49.84 -3.26 -35.65
N VAL A 602 -49.62 -4.44 -35.19
CA VAL A 602 -50.13 -4.96 -33.92
C VAL A 602 -48.93 -5.17 -33.00
N ASP A 603 -48.95 -4.60 -31.82
CA ASP A 603 -47.83 -4.75 -30.89
C ASP A 603 -47.75 -6.22 -30.42
N THR A 604 -46.56 -6.82 -30.35
CA THR A 604 -46.21 -8.21 -29.96
C THR A 604 -46.98 -8.66 -28.72
N GLN A 605 -47.12 -7.81 -27.71
CA GLN A 605 -47.90 -8.09 -26.49
C GLN A 605 -49.35 -8.52 -26.72
N TYR A 606 -49.93 -8.22 -27.87
CA TYR A 606 -51.30 -8.59 -28.22
C TYR A 606 -51.38 -9.87 -29.03
N GLU A 607 -50.28 -10.36 -29.52
CA GLU A 607 -50.16 -11.55 -30.36
C GLU A 607 -49.61 -12.75 -29.61
N THR A 608 -48.77 -12.55 -28.62
CA THR A 608 -48.16 -13.61 -27.84
C THR A 608 -49.12 -14.42 -26.99
N ASP A 609 -50.11 -13.85 -26.35
CA ASP A 609 -51.22 -14.51 -25.66
C ASP A 609 -52.42 -13.58 -25.44
N PRO A 610 -53.27 -13.26 -26.41
CA PRO A 610 -54.47 -12.43 -26.21
C PRO A 610 -55.43 -13.01 -25.18
N SER A 611 -55.24 -14.27 -24.71
CA SER A 611 -56.08 -14.90 -23.70
C SER A 611 -55.50 -14.81 -22.27
N GLY A 612 -54.23 -14.48 -22.09
CA GLY A 612 -53.56 -14.40 -20.79
C GLY A 612 -53.44 -15.74 -20.05
N ASN A 613 -53.35 -16.85 -20.74
CA ASN A 613 -53.36 -18.19 -20.14
C ASN A 613 -51.96 -18.83 -19.98
N GLY A 614 -50.89 -18.14 -20.41
CA GLY A 614 -49.49 -18.65 -20.35
C GLY A 614 -49.32 -19.94 -21.17
N GLY A 615 -49.78 -19.92 -22.40
CA GLY A 615 -49.64 -20.99 -23.40
C GLY A 615 -48.43 -20.76 -24.30
N ALA A 616 -48.17 -21.57 -25.28
CA ALA A 616 -47.28 -21.27 -26.39
C ALA A 616 -47.85 -20.09 -27.19
N PRO A 617 -46.99 -19.28 -27.86
CA PRO A 617 -47.45 -18.22 -28.74
C PRO A 617 -48.53 -18.72 -29.70
N ASP A 618 -49.48 -17.84 -30.03
CA ASP A 618 -50.52 -18.19 -31.00
C ASP A 618 -49.89 -18.29 -32.41
N ASP A 619 -50.36 -19.16 -33.23
CA ASP A 619 -50.00 -19.43 -34.63
C ASP A 619 -51.34 -19.65 -35.35
N THR A 620 -51.94 -18.54 -35.80
CA THR A 620 -53.34 -18.52 -36.25
C THR A 620 -53.53 -19.22 -37.58
N ASP A 621 -52.60 -19.14 -38.48
CA ASP A 621 -52.66 -19.80 -39.79
C ASP A 621 -52.09 -21.21 -39.80
N GLY A 622 -51.27 -21.56 -38.78
CA GLY A 622 -50.72 -22.89 -38.54
C GLY A 622 -49.56 -23.29 -39.42
N ASP A 623 -48.80 -22.31 -39.85
CA ASP A 623 -47.64 -22.52 -40.69
C ASP A 623 -46.34 -22.84 -39.88
N GLY A 624 -46.31 -22.52 -38.63
CA GLY A 624 -45.26 -22.83 -37.67
C GLY A 624 -44.44 -21.62 -37.21
N THR A 625 -44.74 -20.44 -37.67
CA THR A 625 -44.26 -19.14 -37.18
C THR A 625 -45.27 -18.62 -36.16
N PRO A 626 -44.90 -18.14 -35.01
CA PRO A 626 -45.82 -17.45 -34.10
C PRO A 626 -46.39 -16.18 -34.71
N ASP A 627 -47.62 -15.80 -34.32
CA ASP A 627 -48.30 -14.61 -34.86
C ASP A 627 -47.43 -13.34 -34.72
N TYR A 628 -46.67 -13.16 -33.62
CA TYR A 628 -45.82 -12.00 -33.38
C TYR A 628 -44.52 -11.95 -34.23
N LEU A 629 -44.25 -12.98 -34.98
CA LEU A 629 -43.13 -13.08 -35.94
C LEU A 629 -43.61 -13.27 -37.38
N ASP A 630 -44.92 -13.16 -37.66
CA ASP A 630 -45.53 -13.49 -38.95
C ASP A 630 -46.45 -12.41 -39.48
N VAL A 631 -45.98 -11.63 -40.43
CA VAL A 631 -46.65 -10.47 -41.09
C VAL A 631 -47.98 -10.85 -41.76
N ASP A 632 -48.35 -12.15 -41.96
CA ASP A 632 -49.50 -12.56 -42.74
C ASP A 632 -50.50 -13.52 -42.01
N ASP A 633 -50.54 -13.51 -40.69
CA ASP A 633 -51.36 -14.33 -39.76
C ASP A 633 -52.91 -14.24 -39.87
#